data_580ee0612435a367eff0410976fefef6
#
_entry.id   580ee0612435a367eff0410976fefef6
#
_cell.length_a   1.000
_cell.length_b   1.000
_cell.length_c   1.000
_cell.angle_alpha   90.00
_cell.angle_beta   90.00
_cell.angle_gamma   90.00
#
_symmetry.space_group_name_H-M   'P 1'
#
loop_
_entity.id
_entity.type
_entity.pdbx_description
1 polymer ?
#
loop_
_entity_poly.entity_id
_entity_poly.type
_entity_poly.pdbx_seq_one_letter_code
_entity_poly.pdbx_strand_id
1 'polypeptide(L)'
;QGVSSAASDVYKRQVSPQGLKREEFRFQNIYQSGYFPVKEDGSVDERDFREWDMGFDFYAPQTFTDNSGRRLLIGWMGMPDAEEEYTNKTIDEGWQHCLTVPRELRVKAGKIFQYPAKELERLRKEKTILDDEKSIVEVRVEVNEGFDLLIEDIAVTDRSFQISMGGQMLFKYENEIAEIGFSEIAGAGRNKRKAKVSELNNIRILADTSAVELYLNDGEIVFSTRYYPDREDLQLKVKGGKFRGNLWNLRKMIFTK
;
A
#
# COMPACT_ATOMS: atom_id res chain seq x y z
N GLN A 1 -19.62 -4.32 19.09
CA GLN A 1 -20.37 -3.09 18.83
C GLN A 1 -19.41 -1.92 18.86
N GLY A 2 -19.04 -1.39 17.73
CA GLY A 2 -18.23 -0.18 17.62
C GLY A 2 -18.90 0.77 16.66
N VAL A 3 -19.73 1.65 17.17
CA VAL A 3 -20.31 2.77 16.41
C VAL A 3 -19.22 3.82 16.26
N SER A 4 -18.80 4.13 15.05
CA SER A 4 -17.85 5.20 14.76
C SER A 4 -18.60 6.47 14.43
N SER A 5 -18.49 7.49 15.26
CA SER A 5 -19.16 8.79 15.07
C SER A 5 -18.56 9.67 13.96
N ALA A 6 -17.36 9.37 13.46
CA ALA A 6 -16.70 10.13 12.40
C ALA A 6 -16.94 9.56 10.99
N ALA A 7 -17.56 8.38 10.90
CA ALA A 7 -17.96 7.76 9.64
C ALA A 7 -19.45 7.43 9.73
N SER A 8 -20.27 8.43 10.11
CA SER A 8 -21.64 8.26 10.57
C SER A 8 -22.60 7.61 9.59
N ASP A 9 -22.23 7.45 8.33
CA ASP A 9 -23.16 7.00 7.31
C ASP A 9 -22.82 5.62 6.70
N VAL A 10 -21.72 4.98 7.11
CA VAL A 10 -21.37 3.64 6.62
C VAL A 10 -20.98 2.74 7.78
N TYR A 11 -21.90 1.93 8.23
CA TYR A 11 -21.62 0.79 9.10
C TYR A 11 -20.80 -0.23 8.32
N LYS A 12 -19.73 -0.76 8.91
CA LYS A 12 -18.92 -1.82 8.31
C LYS A 12 -18.77 -2.99 9.27
N ARG A 13 -18.81 -4.19 8.73
CA ARG A 13 -18.44 -5.42 9.44
C ARG A 13 -17.13 -5.92 8.87
N GLN A 14 -16.07 -5.87 9.66
CA GLN A 14 -14.77 -6.41 9.28
C GLN A 14 -14.78 -7.93 9.43
N VAL A 15 -14.22 -8.63 8.46
CA VAL A 15 -14.07 -10.09 8.43
C VAL A 15 -12.76 -10.47 7.76
N SER A 16 -12.29 -11.67 8.06
CA SER A 16 -11.10 -12.27 7.44
C SER A 16 -11.45 -13.68 6.96
N PRO A 17 -12.11 -13.82 5.80
CA PRO A 17 -12.49 -15.10 5.27
C PRO A 17 -11.29 -15.91 4.81
N GLN A 18 -11.42 -17.23 4.83
CA GLN A 18 -10.43 -18.19 4.35
C GLN A 18 -11.06 -19.09 3.29
N GLY A 19 -10.21 -19.63 2.41
CA GLY A 19 -10.64 -20.61 1.42
C GLY A 19 -11.48 -20.04 0.26
N LEU A 20 -11.45 -18.72 0.06
CA LEU A 20 -12.07 -18.12 -1.12
C LEU A 20 -11.28 -18.47 -2.37
N LYS A 21 -12.00 -18.72 -3.46
CA LYS A 21 -11.36 -19.02 -4.74
C LYS A 21 -10.68 -17.78 -5.29
N ARG A 22 -9.41 -17.90 -5.61
CA ARG A 22 -8.62 -16.83 -6.24
C ARG A 22 -9.25 -16.37 -7.55
N GLU A 23 -9.34 -15.06 -7.73
CA GLU A 23 -9.77 -14.37 -8.94
C GLU A 23 -8.64 -13.48 -9.46
N GLU A 24 -8.77 -12.95 -10.67
CA GLU A 24 -7.74 -12.12 -11.29
C GLU A 24 -7.45 -10.82 -10.51
N PHE A 25 -8.51 -10.19 -9.97
CA PHE A 25 -8.44 -8.89 -9.29
C PHE A 25 -8.94 -8.93 -7.84
N ARG A 26 -9.27 -10.11 -7.33
CA ARG A 26 -9.80 -10.31 -5.98
C ARG A 26 -9.26 -11.61 -5.41
N PHE A 27 -9.21 -11.69 -4.09
CA PHE A 27 -8.85 -12.93 -3.40
C PHE A 27 -7.53 -13.53 -3.88
N GLN A 28 -6.56 -12.64 -4.15
CA GLN A 28 -5.28 -13.04 -4.74
C GLN A 28 -4.31 -13.64 -3.73
N ASN A 29 -4.56 -13.49 -2.43
CA ASN A 29 -3.78 -14.07 -1.33
C ASN A 29 -4.40 -15.38 -0.84
N ILE A 30 -3.67 -16.13 -0.01
CA ILE A 30 -4.15 -17.38 0.62
C ILE A 30 -5.34 -17.09 1.55
N TYR A 31 -5.25 -15.98 2.32
CA TYR A 31 -6.31 -15.50 3.19
C TYR A 31 -6.64 -14.04 2.83
N GLN A 32 -7.88 -13.66 3.03
CA GLN A 32 -8.33 -12.31 2.75
C GLN A 32 -8.67 -11.58 4.06
N SER A 33 -8.56 -10.27 4.01
CA SER A 33 -9.07 -9.36 5.03
C SER A 33 -9.84 -8.23 4.36
N GLY A 34 -11.04 -7.98 4.84
CA GLY A 34 -11.88 -6.98 4.23
C GLY A 34 -13.05 -6.57 5.11
N TYR A 35 -14.02 -5.94 4.50
CA TYR A 35 -15.22 -5.49 5.16
C TYR A 35 -16.44 -5.57 4.25
N PHE A 36 -17.60 -5.67 4.87
CA PHE A 36 -18.89 -5.47 4.24
C PHE A 36 -19.42 -4.10 4.63
N PRO A 37 -19.91 -3.28 3.69
CA PRO A 37 -20.83 -2.20 4.01
C PRO A 37 -22.09 -2.78 4.68
N VAL A 38 -22.50 -2.20 5.80
CA VAL A 38 -23.71 -2.62 6.51
C VAL A 38 -24.85 -1.70 6.09
N LYS A 39 -25.98 -2.26 5.64
CA LYS A 39 -27.16 -1.51 5.26
C LYS A 39 -27.86 -0.92 6.50
N GLU A 40 -28.81 -0.02 6.28
CA GLU A 40 -29.57 0.63 7.37
C GLU A 40 -30.32 -0.38 8.27
N ASP A 41 -30.77 -1.49 7.71
CA ASP A 41 -31.43 -2.59 8.44
C ASP A 41 -30.46 -3.51 9.19
N GLY A 42 -29.15 -3.23 9.16
CA GLY A 42 -28.09 -4.02 9.78
C GLY A 42 -27.65 -5.24 8.95
N SER A 43 -28.25 -5.48 7.79
CA SER A 43 -27.86 -6.57 6.90
C SER A 43 -26.59 -6.25 6.11
N VAL A 44 -25.94 -7.28 5.58
CA VAL A 44 -24.81 -7.19 4.64
C VAL A 44 -25.13 -8.02 3.40
N ASP A 45 -24.57 -7.64 2.26
CA ASP A 45 -24.56 -8.45 1.05
C ASP A 45 -23.16 -9.04 0.88
N GLU A 46 -23.06 -10.36 0.79
CA GLU A 46 -21.77 -11.06 0.66
C GLU A 46 -21.03 -10.65 -0.64
N ARG A 47 -21.76 -10.22 -1.67
CA ARG A 47 -21.19 -9.73 -2.93
C ARG A 47 -20.51 -8.38 -2.78
N ASP A 48 -20.85 -7.62 -1.73
CA ASP A 48 -20.26 -6.30 -1.44
C ASP A 48 -18.97 -6.39 -0.61
N PHE A 49 -18.42 -7.59 -0.41
CA PHE A 49 -17.14 -7.74 0.28
C PHE A 49 -16.03 -6.95 -0.43
N ARG A 50 -15.33 -6.12 0.33
CA ARG A 50 -14.23 -5.29 -0.14
C ARG A 50 -12.97 -5.61 0.64
N GLU A 51 -11.91 -5.96 -0.08
CA GLU A 51 -10.60 -6.20 0.53
C GLU A 51 -9.99 -4.88 1.01
N TRP A 52 -9.29 -4.93 2.15
CA TRP A 52 -8.57 -3.77 2.68
C TRP A 52 -7.33 -3.44 1.87
N ASP A 53 -6.68 -4.46 1.32
CA ASP A 53 -5.36 -4.33 0.72
C ASP A 53 -5.21 -5.33 -0.43
N MET A 54 -4.62 -4.90 -1.51
CA MET A 54 -4.44 -5.69 -2.72
C MET A 54 -3.01 -6.20 -2.87
N GLY A 55 -2.14 -5.96 -1.89
CA GLY A 55 -0.74 -6.38 -1.89
C GLY A 55 -0.54 -7.83 -1.47
N PHE A 56 0.74 -8.21 -1.31
CA PHE A 56 1.11 -9.58 -0.94
C PHE A 56 1.01 -9.85 0.55
N ASP A 57 1.20 -8.82 1.39
CA ASP A 57 1.40 -8.96 2.83
C ASP A 57 0.45 -8.04 3.60
N PHE A 58 -0.79 -8.49 3.78
CA PHE A 58 -1.74 -7.77 4.63
C PHE A 58 -2.78 -8.73 5.19
N TYR A 59 -2.85 -8.81 6.54
CA TYR A 59 -3.83 -9.66 7.21
C TYR A 59 -4.20 -9.14 8.60
N ALA A 60 -5.27 -9.73 9.18
CA ALA A 60 -5.72 -9.53 10.55
C ALA A 60 -5.73 -8.05 11.01
N PRO A 61 -6.27 -7.10 10.23
CA PRO A 61 -6.27 -5.70 10.61
C PRO A 61 -7.06 -5.45 11.88
N GLN A 62 -6.61 -4.45 12.64
CA GLN A 62 -7.34 -3.92 13.79
C GLN A 62 -7.68 -2.46 13.54
N THR A 63 -8.85 -2.04 13.97
CA THR A 63 -9.26 -0.63 13.89
C THR A 63 -9.60 -0.08 15.26
N PHE A 64 -9.17 1.15 15.53
CA PHE A 64 -9.45 1.85 16.77
C PHE A 64 -9.70 3.34 16.52
N THR A 65 -10.29 4.01 17.47
CA THR A 65 -10.49 5.46 17.43
C THR A 65 -9.45 6.13 18.33
N ASP A 66 -8.74 7.11 17.78
CA ASP A 66 -7.81 7.90 18.57
C ASP A 66 -8.52 9.01 19.39
N ASN A 67 -7.75 9.72 20.23
CA ASN A 67 -8.29 10.78 21.07
C ASN A 67 -8.87 11.96 20.29
N SER A 68 -8.55 12.11 19.02
CA SER A 68 -9.12 13.15 18.15
C SER A 68 -10.33 12.68 17.35
N GLY A 69 -10.80 11.46 17.58
CA GLY A 69 -11.96 10.86 16.92
C GLY A 69 -11.67 10.25 15.55
N ARG A 70 -10.40 10.21 15.11
CA ARG A 70 -10.05 9.58 13.84
C ARG A 70 -10.12 8.06 13.98
N ARG A 71 -10.63 7.40 12.96
CA ARG A 71 -10.57 5.95 12.87
C ARG A 71 -9.25 5.54 12.21
N LEU A 72 -8.45 4.80 12.95
CA LEU A 72 -7.17 4.27 12.48
C LEU A 72 -7.25 2.77 12.25
N LEU A 73 -6.50 2.27 11.27
CA LEU A 73 -6.33 0.87 10.94
C LEU A 73 -4.85 0.53 10.94
N ILE A 74 -4.51 -0.63 11.49
CA ILE A 74 -3.18 -1.26 11.40
C ILE A 74 -3.39 -2.71 10.99
N GLY A 75 -2.65 -3.18 9.98
CA GLY A 75 -2.65 -4.56 9.53
C GLY A 75 -1.34 -5.26 9.83
N TRP A 76 -1.36 -6.57 9.83
CA TRP A 76 -0.18 -7.41 9.97
C TRP A 76 0.41 -7.71 8.58
N MET A 77 1.70 -7.44 8.42
CA MET A 77 2.48 -7.73 7.21
C MET A 77 3.36 -8.95 7.44
N GLY A 78 2.88 -10.11 7.10
CA GLY A 78 3.61 -11.33 7.38
C GLY A 78 3.10 -12.54 6.64
N MET A 79 2.16 -12.35 5.72
CA MET A 79 1.58 -13.45 4.98
C MET A 79 2.30 -13.63 3.64
N PRO A 80 3.23 -14.58 3.53
CA PRO A 80 3.81 -14.94 2.26
C PRO A 80 2.79 -15.75 1.46
N ASP A 81 2.43 -15.28 0.29
CA ASP A 81 1.64 -16.02 -0.70
C ASP A 81 2.61 -16.64 -1.72
N ALA A 82 3.52 -17.45 -1.23
CA ALA A 82 4.44 -18.23 -2.04
C ALA A 82 3.99 -19.70 -2.11
N GLU A 83 4.21 -20.35 -3.25
CA GLU A 83 3.92 -21.78 -3.42
C GLU A 83 4.82 -22.67 -2.55
N GLU A 84 6.00 -22.17 -2.22
CA GLU A 84 6.95 -22.79 -1.29
C GLU A 84 7.05 -21.94 -0.02
N GLU A 85 7.51 -22.55 1.07
CA GLU A 85 7.74 -21.85 2.33
C GLU A 85 8.74 -20.72 2.12
N TYR A 86 8.23 -19.48 2.21
CA TYR A 86 9.04 -18.28 2.06
C TYR A 86 9.53 -17.80 3.42
N THR A 87 10.83 -17.74 3.55
CA THR A 87 11.47 -17.21 4.76
C THR A 87 11.83 -15.74 4.57
N ASN A 88 11.27 -14.86 5.41
CA ASN A 88 11.64 -13.45 5.39
C ASN A 88 13.12 -13.27 5.78
N LYS A 89 13.86 -12.44 5.02
CA LYS A 89 15.29 -12.17 5.27
C LYS A 89 15.58 -11.63 6.68
N THR A 90 14.62 -10.98 7.32
CA THR A 90 14.73 -10.45 8.67
C THR A 90 14.79 -11.51 9.77
N ILE A 91 14.56 -12.78 9.45
CA ILE A 91 14.76 -13.89 10.40
C ILE A 91 16.22 -13.97 10.86
N ASP A 92 17.16 -13.72 9.97
CA ASP A 92 18.59 -13.69 10.29
C ASP A 92 18.94 -12.55 11.27
N GLU A 93 18.09 -11.53 11.35
CA GLU A 93 18.19 -10.41 12.29
C GLU A 93 17.39 -10.62 13.59
N GLY A 94 16.76 -11.79 13.75
CA GLY A 94 16.01 -12.19 14.94
C GLY A 94 14.53 -11.77 14.95
N TRP A 95 13.96 -11.34 13.83
CA TRP A 95 12.53 -11.04 13.71
C TRP A 95 11.98 -11.40 12.32
N GLN A 96 10.67 -11.59 12.20
CA GLN A 96 10.05 -12.05 10.95
C GLN A 96 9.02 -11.08 10.37
N HIS A 97 8.02 -10.71 11.14
CA HIS A 97 6.87 -9.95 10.66
C HIS A 97 6.90 -8.51 11.14
N CYS A 98 6.13 -7.64 10.48
CA CYS A 98 5.93 -6.28 10.93
C CYS A 98 4.44 -5.88 10.83
N LEU A 99 4.13 -4.66 11.24
CA LEU A 99 2.82 -4.06 11.04
C LEU A 99 2.90 -3.04 9.91
N THR A 100 1.76 -2.78 9.27
CA THR A 100 1.64 -1.61 8.38
C THR A 100 1.82 -0.32 9.18
N VAL A 101 2.09 0.79 8.48
CA VAL A 101 1.92 2.09 9.13
C VAL A 101 0.47 2.29 9.55
N PRO A 102 0.20 3.09 10.60
CA PRO A 102 -1.17 3.47 10.93
C PRO A 102 -1.83 4.22 9.77
N ARG A 103 -3.03 3.77 9.38
CA ARG A 103 -3.81 4.34 8.28
C ARG A 103 -5.07 5.01 8.82
N GLU A 104 -5.28 6.27 8.50
CA GLU A 104 -6.54 6.95 8.76
C GLU A 104 -7.60 6.47 7.77
N LEU A 105 -8.73 6.03 8.28
CA LEU A 105 -9.88 5.62 7.47
C LEU A 105 -10.82 6.81 7.27
N ARG A 106 -11.10 7.13 6.02
CA ARG A 106 -12.04 8.17 5.63
C ARG A 106 -13.12 7.59 4.75
N VAL A 107 -14.35 7.98 4.96
CA VAL A 107 -15.49 7.59 4.10
C VAL A 107 -15.74 8.70 3.09
N LYS A 108 -15.78 8.33 1.81
CA LYS A 108 -16.05 9.24 0.71
C LYS A 108 -16.91 8.52 -0.32
N ALA A 109 -18.09 9.05 -0.63
CA ALA A 109 -19.05 8.44 -1.58
C ALA A 109 -19.33 6.94 -1.32
N GLY A 110 -19.52 6.54 -0.06
CA GLY A 110 -19.81 5.15 0.33
C GLY A 110 -18.62 4.18 0.22
N LYS A 111 -17.41 4.68 -0.05
CA LYS A 111 -16.17 3.91 -0.06
C LYS A 111 -15.28 4.32 1.11
N ILE A 112 -14.46 3.39 1.59
CA ILE A 112 -13.46 3.68 2.62
C ILE A 112 -12.12 3.90 1.92
N PHE A 113 -11.52 5.05 2.20
CA PHE A 113 -10.17 5.41 1.78
C PHE A 113 -9.22 5.22 2.96
N GLN A 114 -8.04 4.71 2.69
CA GLN A 114 -7.00 4.46 3.67
C GLN A 114 -5.81 5.36 3.37
N TYR A 115 -5.47 6.25 4.27
CA TYR A 115 -4.35 7.15 4.05
C TYR A 115 -3.35 7.06 5.21
N PRO A 116 -2.04 7.09 4.97
CA PRO A 116 -1.07 7.07 6.05
C PRO A 116 -1.34 8.18 7.06
N ALA A 117 -1.26 7.86 8.34
CA ALA A 117 -1.46 8.84 9.40
C ALA A 117 -0.52 10.05 9.18
N LYS A 118 -1.09 11.26 9.26
CA LYS A 118 -0.36 12.51 8.96
C LYS A 118 0.89 12.73 9.83
N GLU A 119 0.92 12.11 10.99
CA GLU A 119 2.06 12.17 11.91
C GLU A 119 3.35 11.63 11.30
N LEU A 120 3.24 10.70 10.34
CA LEU A 120 4.39 10.14 9.61
C LEU A 120 5.13 11.21 8.79
N GLU A 121 4.45 12.29 8.41
CA GLU A 121 5.09 13.39 7.69
C GLU A 121 6.15 14.13 8.54
N ARG A 122 6.09 14.02 9.86
CA ARG A 122 7.14 14.55 10.77
C ARG A 122 8.48 13.83 10.60
N LEU A 123 8.47 12.64 10.01
CA LEU A 123 9.68 11.86 9.73
C LEU A 123 10.39 12.36 8.46
N ARG A 124 9.73 13.14 7.61
CA ARG A 124 10.30 13.67 6.37
C ARG A 124 11.51 14.55 6.66
N LYS A 125 12.59 14.31 5.92
CA LYS A 125 13.77 15.17 5.81
C LYS A 125 13.58 16.18 4.69
N GLU A 126 14.67 16.61 4.09
CA GLU A 126 14.65 17.53 2.95
C GLU A 126 13.86 16.96 1.77
N LYS A 127 13.14 17.87 1.11
CA LYS A 127 12.31 17.54 -0.05
C LYS A 127 13.14 17.60 -1.33
N THR A 128 13.06 16.55 -2.12
CA THR A 128 13.50 16.53 -3.52
C THR A 128 12.28 16.65 -4.43
N ILE A 129 12.26 17.64 -5.30
CA ILE A 129 11.22 17.81 -6.32
C ILE A 129 11.60 16.93 -7.52
N LEU A 130 10.65 16.12 -7.97
CA LEU A 130 10.78 15.34 -9.19
C LEU A 130 10.09 16.11 -10.31
N ASP A 131 10.86 16.49 -11.31
CA ASP A 131 10.38 17.27 -12.44
C ASP A 131 9.99 16.34 -13.59
N ASP A 132 8.80 16.57 -14.14
CA ASP A 132 8.22 15.79 -15.22
C ASP A 132 8.56 16.27 -16.64
N GLU A 133 9.38 17.32 -16.78
CA GLU A 133 9.84 17.79 -18.11
C GLU A 133 10.58 16.68 -18.89
N LYS A 134 11.03 15.65 -18.17
CA LYS A 134 11.67 14.47 -18.75
C LYS A 134 10.68 13.30 -18.80
N SER A 135 10.60 12.62 -19.91
CA SER A 135 9.82 11.37 -20.07
C SER A 135 10.23 10.26 -19.09
N ILE A 136 11.37 10.39 -18.44
CA ILE A 136 11.91 9.47 -17.43
C ILE A 136 12.57 10.30 -16.33
N VAL A 137 12.11 10.11 -15.10
CA VAL A 137 12.72 10.68 -13.89
C VAL A 137 13.43 9.57 -13.13
N GLU A 138 14.70 9.77 -12.81
CA GLU A 138 15.51 8.85 -12.01
C GLU A 138 16.06 9.58 -10.79
N VAL A 139 15.89 8.98 -9.61
CA VAL A 139 16.39 9.53 -8.36
C VAL A 139 16.93 8.40 -7.47
N ARG A 140 17.98 8.67 -6.71
CA ARG A 140 18.49 7.74 -5.71
C ARG A 140 17.87 8.03 -4.35
N VAL A 141 17.55 6.99 -3.63
CA VAL A 141 17.06 7.03 -2.24
C VAL A 141 17.91 6.13 -1.35
N GLU A 142 18.13 6.57 -0.12
CA GLU A 142 18.78 5.77 0.90
C GLU A 142 17.78 4.80 1.52
N VAL A 143 18.02 3.51 1.38
CA VAL A 143 17.07 2.49 1.83
C VAL A 143 17.13 2.29 3.34
N ASN A 144 18.30 2.49 3.95
CA ASN A 144 18.50 2.27 5.39
C ASN A 144 17.64 3.17 6.31
N GLU A 145 17.03 4.20 5.77
CA GLU A 145 16.19 5.14 6.50
C GLU A 145 14.74 5.16 6.03
N GLY A 146 14.46 4.58 4.87
CA GLY A 146 13.16 4.63 4.21
C GLY A 146 12.90 5.94 3.46
N PHE A 147 11.80 5.97 2.70
CA PHE A 147 11.39 7.15 1.95
C PHE A 147 9.87 7.30 1.85
N ASP A 148 9.44 8.52 1.57
CA ASP A 148 8.06 8.90 1.26
C ASP A 148 8.06 9.58 -0.11
N LEU A 149 7.45 8.94 -1.10
CA LEU A 149 7.28 9.46 -2.46
C LEU A 149 5.81 9.80 -2.68
N LEU A 150 5.53 11.03 -3.07
CA LEU A 150 4.21 11.48 -3.47
C LEU A 150 4.25 11.95 -4.92
N ILE A 151 3.42 11.35 -5.76
CA ILE A 151 3.21 11.72 -7.16
C ILE A 151 1.75 12.11 -7.32
N GLU A 152 1.52 13.29 -7.88
CA GLU A 152 0.20 13.90 -8.04
C GLU A 152 0.00 14.36 -9.49
N ASP A 153 -1.26 14.61 -9.86
CA ASP A 153 -1.66 15.11 -11.19
C ASP A 153 -1.13 14.21 -12.32
N ILE A 154 -1.24 12.90 -12.13
CA ILE A 154 -0.73 11.93 -13.10
C ILE A 154 -1.58 12.00 -14.38
N ALA A 155 -0.93 12.32 -15.49
CA ALA A 155 -1.49 12.21 -16.84
C ALA A 155 -0.66 11.20 -17.63
N VAL A 156 -1.21 10.02 -17.83
CA VAL A 156 -0.55 8.94 -18.59
C VAL A 156 -0.43 9.37 -20.05
N THR A 157 0.80 9.49 -20.56
CA THR A 157 1.08 9.95 -21.94
C THR A 157 1.47 8.81 -22.87
N ASP A 158 2.05 7.75 -22.29
CA ASP A 158 2.38 6.54 -23.00
C ASP A 158 1.30 5.46 -22.77
N ARG A 159 1.56 4.24 -23.17
CA ARG A 159 0.61 3.12 -22.91
C ARG A 159 0.48 2.79 -21.44
N SER A 160 1.51 3.09 -20.65
CA SER A 160 1.54 2.74 -19.23
C SER A 160 2.34 3.74 -18.40
N PHE A 161 1.88 3.98 -17.17
CA PHE A 161 2.66 4.67 -16.15
C PHE A 161 3.38 3.63 -15.28
N GLN A 162 4.66 3.86 -14.96
CA GLN A 162 5.46 2.87 -14.26
C GLN A 162 6.39 3.53 -13.22
N ILE A 163 6.55 2.85 -12.09
CA ILE A 163 7.53 3.19 -11.06
C ILE A 163 8.35 1.93 -10.77
N SER A 164 9.66 1.97 -11.05
CA SER A 164 10.58 0.88 -10.75
C SER A 164 11.43 1.22 -9.54
N MET A 165 11.61 0.24 -8.66
CA MET A 165 12.38 0.34 -7.42
C MET A 165 13.56 -0.64 -7.51
N GLY A 166 14.76 -0.12 -7.80
CA GLY A 166 16.01 -0.88 -7.89
C GLY A 166 16.02 -2.01 -8.94
N GLY A 167 15.08 -2.00 -9.88
CA GLY A 167 14.90 -3.10 -10.82
C GLY A 167 14.29 -4.38 -10.22
N GLN A 168 14.02 -4.39 -8.92
CA GLN A 168 13.52 -5.57 -8.20
C GLN A 168 12.00 -5.57 -8.06
N MET A 169 11.41 -4.40 -7.86
CA MET A 169 9.97 -4.20 -7.74
C MET A 169 9.49 -3.20 -8.80
N LEU A 170 8.36 -3.49 -9.40
CA LEU A 170 7.71 -2.65 -10.41
C LEU A 170 6.26 -2.40 -10.04
N PHE A 171 5.86 -1.12 -9.98
CA PHE A 171 4.47 -0.70 -10.10
C PHE A 171 4.19 -0.35 -11.56
N LYS A 172 3.07 -0.82 -12.09
CA LYS A 172 2.60 -0.52 -13.45
C LYS A 172 1.12 -0.20 -13.43
N TYR A 173 0.73 0.85 -14.14
CA TYR A 173 -0.66 1.16 -14.46
C TYR A 173 -0.85 1.19 -15.97
N GLU A 174 -1.76 0.36 -16.47
CA GLU A 174 -2.07 0.22 -17.91
C GLU A 174 -3.49 -0.32 -18.07
N ASN A 175 -4.26 0.23 -19.01
CA ASN A 175 -5.62 -0.25 -19.33
C ASN A 175 -6.53 -0.41 -18.08
N GLU A 176 -6.58 0.61 -17.22
CA GLU A 176 -7.37 0.61 -15.98
C GLU A 176 -6.96 -0.48 -14.97
N ILE A 177 -5.75 -1.01 -15.09
CA ILE A 177 -5.19 -2.02 -14.19
C ILE A 177 -3.94 -1.46 -13.53
N ALA A 178 -3.95 -1.43 -12.20
CA ALA A 178 -2.76 -1.24 -11.38
C ALA A 178 -2.19 -2.62 -11.01
N GLU A 179 -0.90 -2.79 -11.22
CA GLU A 179 -0.18 -4.02 -10.92
C GLU A 179 1.08 -3.70 -10.13
N ILE A 180 1.35 -4.45 -9.06
CA ILE A 180 2.67 -4.53 -8.45
C ILE A 180 3.27 -5.90 -8.75
N GLY A 181 4.59 -5.95 -8.97
CA GLY A 181 5.29 -7.19 -9.23
C GLY A 181 6.74 -7.13 -8.78
N PHE A 182 7.31 -8.29 -8.61
CA PHE A 182 8.72 -8.46 -8.30
C PHE A 182 9.46 -9.14 -9.44
N SER A 183 10.78 -8.90 -9.54
CA SER A 183 11.64 -9.78 -10.31
C SER A 183 11.63 -11.19 -9.70
N GLU A 184 11.95 -12.19 -10.50
CA GLU A 184 11.93 -13.60 -10.08
C GLU A 184 12.74 -13.84 -8.78
N ILE A 185 13.93 -13.27 -8.71
CA ILE A 185 14.81 -13.40 -7.54
C ILE A 185 14.24 -12.68 -6.32
N ALA A 186 13.84 -11.42 -6.46
CA ALA A 186 13.35 -10.62 -5.32
C ALA A 186 11.95 -11.05 -4.85
N GLY A 187 11.18 -11.62 -5.74
CA GLY A 187 9.82 -12.08 -5.45
C GLY A 187 9.74 -13.36 -4.65
N ALA A 188 10.71 -14.25 -4.80
CA ALA A 188 10.69 -15.59 -4.16
C ALA A 188 9.33 -16.29 -4.31
N GLY A 189 8.81 -16.34 -5.55
CA GLY A 189 7.48 -16.86 -5.88
C GLY A 189 6.34 -15.85 -5.84
N ARG A 190 6.54 -14.65 -5.28
CA ARG A 190 5.57 -13.55 -5.29
C ARG A 190 5.65 -12.78 -6.61
N ASN A 191 4.89 -13.19 -7.61
CA ASN A 191 5.02 -12.66 -8.97
C ASN A 191 4.35 -11.30 -9.11
N LYS A 192 3.02 -11.25 -8.91
CA LYS A 192 2.25 -10.01 -9.11
C LYS A 192 0.93 -10.00 -8.34
N ARG A 193 0.45 -8.77 -8.08
CA ARG A 193 -0.89 -8.46 -7.56
C ARG A 193 -1.49 -7.36 -8.40
N LYS A 194 -2.79 -7.41 -8.61
CA LYS A 194 -3.52 -6.52 -9.49
C LYS A 194 -4.75 -5.93 -8.83
N ALA A 195 -5.11 -4.72 -9.25
CA ALA A 195 -6.38 -4.09 -8.90
C ALA A 195 -6.94 -3.34 -10.11
N LYS A 196 -8.27 -3.26 -10.21
CA LYS A 196 -8.93 -2.38 -11.17
C LYS A 196 -8.91 -0.96 -10.65
N VAL A 197 -8.43 -0.04 -11.46
CA VAL A 197 -8.34 1.40 -11.16
C VAL A 197 -8.75 2.13 -12.41
N SER A 198 -9.93 2.73 -12.43
CA SER A 198 -10.48 3.39 -13.63
C SER A 198 -9.61 4.54 -14.11
N GLU A 199 -9.00 5.27 -13.19
CA GLU A 199 -8.11 6.38 -13.48
C GLU A 199 -7.05 6.47 -12.37
N LEU A 200 -5.80 6.70 -12.73
CA LEU A 200 -4.71 6.91 -11.77
C LEU A 200 -4.38 8.40 -11.69
N ASN A 201 -4.79 9.06 -10.62
CA ASN A 201 -4.59 10.50 -10.41
C ASN A 201 -3.38 10.81 -9.53
N ASN A 202 -3.17 9.98 -8.51
CA ASN A 202 -2.04 10.13 -7.62
C ASN A 202 -1.60 8.78 -7.05
N ILE A 203 -0.36 8.74 -6.60
CA ILE A 203 0.22 7.61 -5.86
C ILE A 203 1.15 8.14 -4.76
N ARG A 204 1.00 7.59 -3.56
CA ARG A 204 1.97 7.77 -2.48
C ARG A 204 2.60 6.44 -2.15
N ILE A 205 3.93 6.41 -2.04
CA ILE A 205 4.69 5.23 -1.67
C ILE A 205 5.45 5.54 -0.39
N LEU A 206 5.16 4.76 0.66
CA LEU A 206 5.95 4.71 1.87
C LEU A 206 6.79 3.44 1.86
N ALA A 207 8.09 3.58 1.93
CA ALA A 207 9.01 2.47 2.01
C ALA A 207 9.84 2.57 3.28
N ASP A 208 10.00 1.43 3.92
CA ASP A 208 10.91 1.20 5.04
C ASP A 208 11.98 0.19 4.58
N THR A 209 12.88 -0.18 5.45
CA THR A 209 13.99 -1.12 5.17
C THR A 209 13.53 -2.51 4.73
N SER A 210 12.30 -2.90 5.06
CA SER A 210 11.77 -4.24 4.80
C SER A 210 10.30 -4.26 4.37
N ALA A 211 9.68 -3.10 4.13
CA ALA A 211 8.26 -2.99 3.80
C ALA A 211 8.00 -1.82 2.85
N VAL A 212 7.02 -1.99 1.98
CA VAL A 212 6.54 -0.95 1.07
C VAL A 212 5.03 -0.94 1.06
N GLU A 213 4.45 0.24 1.17
CA GLU A 213 3.02 0.47 1.07
C GLU A 213 2.74 1.51 -0.02
N LEU A 214 1.90 1.15 -1.01
CA LEU A 214 1.49 2.02 -2.11
C LEU A 214 0.02 2.39 -1.93
N TYR A 215 -0.27 3.67 -1.97
CA TYR A 215 -1.61 4.24 -1.82
C TYR A 215 -1.99 4.95 -3.11
N LEU A 216 -2.97 4.44 -3.84
CA LEU A 216 -3.47 4.98 -5.09
C LEU A 216 -4.71 5.83 -4.83
N ASN A 217 -4.85 6.96 -5.52
CA ASN A 217 -6.03 7.83 -5.48
C ASN A 217 -6.47 8.15 -4.04
N ASP A 218 -5.58 8.75 -3.26
CA ASP A 218 -5.81 9.08 -1.84
C ASP A 218 -6.13 7.85 -0.97
N GLY A 219 -5.62 6.68 -1.36
CA GLY A 219 -5.82 5.43 -0.62
C GLY A 219 -7.14 4.72 -0.91
N GLU A 220 -7.76 4.96 -2.07
CA GLU A 220 -8.87 4.14 -2.57
C GLU A 220 -8.44 2.69 -2.76
N ILE A 221 -7.24 2.49 -3.28
CA ILE A 221 -6.59 1.18 -3.43
C ILE A 221 -5.22 1.23 -2.73
N VAL A 222 -4.94 0.18 -1.97
CA VAL A 222 -3.65 0.06 -1.26
C VAL A 222 -3.02 -1.28 -1.60
N PHE A 223 -1.70 -1.27 -1.77
CA PHE A 223 -0.89 -2.46 -1.89
C PHE A 223 0.20 -2.44 -0.82
N SER A 224 0.25 -3.47 0.01
CA SER A 224 1.30 -3.65 1.01
C SER A 224 2.11 -4.90 0.73
N THR A 225 3.41 -4.80 0.88
CA THR A 225 4.30 -5.93 0.68
C THR A 225 5.58 -5.81 1.48
N ARG A 226 6.12 -6.97 1.88
CA ARG A 226 7.51 -7.07 2.33
C ARG A 226 8.42 -6.89 1.12
N TYR A 227 9.46 -6.10 1.30
CA TYR A 227 10.43 -5.77 0.27
C TYR A 227 11.82 -5.67 0.90
N TYR A 228 12.79 -6.31 0.29
CA TYR A 228 14.15 -6.38 0.80
C TYR A 228 15.11 -5.92 -0.28
N PRO A 229 15.47 -4.63 -0.33
CA PRO A 229 16.42 -4.13 -1.30
C PRO A 229 17.81 -4.75 -1.07
N ASP A 230 18.50 -5.05 -2.18
CA ASP A 230 19.82 -5.71 -2.14
C ASP A 230 20.97 -4.72 -1.89
N ARG A 231 20.69 -3.42 -1.85
CA ARG A 231 21.68 -2.35 -1.74
C ARG A 231 21.25 -1.30 -0.74
N GLU A 232 22.22 -0.57 -0.20
CA GLU A 232 21.97 0.56 0.70
C GLU A 232 21.35 1.76 -0.02
N ASP A 233 21.57 1.90 -1.33
CA ASP A 233 20.94 2.89 -2.20
C ASP A 233 20.03 2.20 -3.23
N LEU A 234 18.90 2.82 -3.49
CA LEU A 234 17.91 2.35 -4.44
C LEU A 234 17.69 3.41 -5.52
N GLN A 235 17.71 2.98 -6.78
CA GLN A 235 17.29 3.83 -7.88
C GLN A 235 15.79 3.73 -8.09
N LEU A 236 15.07 4.83 -7.84
CA LEU A 236 13.69 5.00 -8.25
C LEU A 236 13.66 5.53 -9.67
N LYS A 237 12.83 4.94 -10.51
CA LYS A 237 12.61 5.37 -11.89
C LYS A 237 11.12 5.49 -12.16
N VAL A 238 10.68 6.68 -12.57
CA VAL A 238 9.29 6.98 -12.92
C VAL A 238 9.23 7.30 -14.41
N LYS A 239 8.27 6.71 -15.13
CA LYS A 239 8.10 6.94 -16.57
C LYS A 239 6.66 6.74 -17.03
N GLY A 240 6.34 7.28 -18.22
CA GLY A 240 5.08 7.01 -18.93
C GLY A 240 3.97 8.02 -18.69
N GLY A 241 4.27 9.16 -18.08
CA GLY A 241 3.28 10.22 -17.86
C GLY A 241 3.88 11.53 -17.43
N LYS A 242 3.05 12.57 -17.43
CA LYS A 242 3.33 13.84 -16.76
C LYS A 242 2.79 13.77 -15.34
N PHE A 243 3.49 14.39 -14.40
CA PHE A 243 3.10 14.38 -12.99
C PHE A 243 3.82 15.49 -12.21
N ARG A 244 3.37 15.76 -11.00
CA ARG A 244 4.15 16.49 -10.00
C ARG A 244 4.64 15.50 -8.95
N GLY A 245 5.92 15.51 -8.64
CA GLY A 245 6.51 14.56 -7.70
C GLY A 245 7.28 15.23 -6.58
N ASN A 246 7.15 14.68 -5.39
CA ASN A 246 7.92 15.05 -4.22
C ASN A 246 8.44 13.78 -3.54
N LEU A 247 9.70 13.79 -3.20
CA LEU A 247 10.39 12.70 -2.51
C LEU A 247 11.04 13.22 -1.23
N TRP A 248 10.91 12.46 -0.17
CA TRP A 248 11.59 12.71 1.11
C TRP A 248 12.25 11.42 1.60
N ASN A 249 13.51 11.49 2.00
CA ASN A 249 14.07 10.48 2.88
C ASN A 249 13.45 10.64 4.28
N LEU A 250 13.30 9.53 4.99
CA LEU A 250 12.67 9.53 6.31
C LEU A 250 13.72 9.45 7.42
N ARG A 251 13.40 10.00 8.58
CA ARG A 251 14.15 9.79 9.82
C ARG A 251 13.70 8.48 10.45
N LYS A 252 14.59 7.83 11.17
CA LYS A 252 14.21 6.70 12.02
C LYS A 252 13.20 7.15 13.08
N MET A 253 12.19 6.32 13.29
CA MET A 253 11.27 6.52 14.40
C MET A 253 11.98 6.19 15.72
N ILE A 254 11.96 7.12 16.66
CA ILE A 254 12.56 6.94 17.97
C ILE A 254 11.42 6.74 18.99
N PHE A 255 11.44 5.63 19.68
CA PHE A 255 10.55 5.38 20.79
C PHE A 255 11.25 5.82 22.08
N THR A 256 10.74 6.88 22.71
CA THR A 256 11.14 7.25 24.06
C THR A 256 10.34 6.42 25.07
N LYS A 257 11.04 5.81 26.02
CA LYS A 257 10.41 5.08 27.14
C LYS A 257 9.71 6.05 28.09
#